data_25ffa0fefee6883e861003b4cd41c0b1
#
_entry.id   25ffa0fefee6883e861003b4cd41c0b1
#
_cell.length_a   1.000
_cell.length_b   1.000
_cell.length_c   1.000
_cell.angle_alpha   90.00
_cell.angle_beta   90.00
_cell.angle_gamma   90.00
#
_symmetry.space_group_name_H-M   'P 1'
#
loop_
_entity.id
_entity.type
_entity.pdbx_description
1 polymer ?
#
loop_
_entity_poly.entity_id
_entity_poly.type
_entity_poly.pdbx_seq_one_letter_code
_entity_poly.pdbx_strand_id
1 'polypeptide(L)' 'MNLLDKCTDKEVKLMKNAGVYLEDKDYSSEELKRIEHNITEYIMNHSSKDGSIGRLQNEYDSIYRMLNIE' A
#
# COMPACT_ATOMS: atom_id res chain seq x y z
N MET A 1 -5.10 13.55 -4.18
CA MET A 1 -4.45 12.63 -5.14
C MET A 1 -5.36 11.45 -5.42
N ASN A 2 -5.63 11.16 -6.66
CA ASN A 2 -6.42 9.98 -7.02
C ASN A 2 -5.49 8.77 -7.19
N LEU A 3 -5.56 7.86 -6.25
CA LEU A 3 -4.67 6.69 -6.25
C LEU A 3 -4.96 5.72 -7.40
N LEU A 4 -6.21 5.62 -7.83
CA LEU A 4 -6.53 4.73 -8.95
C LEU A 4 -5.85 5.16 -10.23
N ASP A 5 -5.68 6.47 -10.45
CA ASP A 5 -4.97 6.98 -11.61
C ASP A 5 -3.47 6.78 -11.51
N LYS A 6 -2.95 6.71 -10.29
CA LYS A 6 -1.51 6.60 -10.04
C LYS A 6 -1.04 5.16 -9.95
N CYS A 7 -1.93 4.25 -9.57
CA CYS A 7 -1.56 2.85 -9.37
C CYS A 7 -1.71 2.04 -10.65
N THR A 8 -0.80 1.08 -10.83
CA THR A 8 -0.96 0.05 -11.86
C THR A 8 -1.94 -1.00 -11.34
N ASP A 9 -2.42 -1.85 -12.24
CA ASP A 9 -3.31 -2.95 -11.86
C ASP A 9 -2.67 -3.84 -10.80
N LYS A 10 -1.37 -4.05 -10.89
CA LYS A 10 -0.64 -4.85 -9.91
C LYS A 10 -0.67 -4.19 -8.54
N GLU A 11 -0.46 -2.88 -8.50
CA GLU A 11 -0.45 -2.15 -7.23
C GLU A 11 -1.84 -2.13 -6.60
N VAL A 12 -2.89 -1.98 -7.40
CA VAL A 12 -4.26 -2.05 -6.91
C VAL A 12 -4.53 -3.42 -6.29
N LYS A 13 -4.06 -4.49 -6.93
CA LYS A 13 -4.22 -5.84 -6.40
C LYS A 13 -3.48 -6.02 -5.08
N LEU A 14 -2.25 -5.49 -4.99
CA LEU A 14 -1.47 -5.58 -3.76
C LEU A 14 -2.17 -4.87 -2.61
N MET A 15 -2.72 -3.69 -2.86
CA MET A 15 -3.47 -2.97 -1.84
C MET A 15 -4.72 -3.73 -1.42
N LYS A 16 -5.40 -4.32 -2.38
CA LYS A 16 -6.59 -5.12 -2.11
C LYS A 16 -6.27 -6.30 -1.20
N ASN A 17 -5.13 -6.94 -1.42
CA ASN A 17 -4.67 -8.03 -0.56
C ASN A 17 -4.41 -7.57 0.86
N ALA A 18 -4.00 -6.33 1.02
CA ALA A 18 -3.78 -5.72 2.33
C ALA A 18 -5.06 -5.19 2.98
N GLY A 19 -6.20 -5.38 2.33
CA GLY A 19 -7.47 -4.90 2.84
C GLY A 19 -7.79 -3.46 2.45
N VAL A 20 -7.01 -2.89 1.54
CA VAL A 20 -7.20 -1.50 1.09
C VAL A 20 -7.89 -1.52 -0.26
N TYR A 21 -9.14 -1.07 -0.27
CA TYR A 21 -9.94 -0.99 -1.49
C TYR A 21 -9.97 0.45 -1.97
N LEU A 22 -9.35 0.69 -3.12
CA LEU A 22 -9.25 2.04 -3.67
C LEU A 22 -10.55 2.46 -4.34
N GLU A 23 -10.90 3.73 -4.18
CA GLU A 23 -12.04 4.34 -4.81
C GLU A 23 -11.60 5.41 -5.80
N ASP A 24 -12.46 5.70 -6.76
CA ASP A 24 -12.21 6.75 -7.74
C ASP A 24 -12.52 8.11 -7.12
N LYS A 25 -11.58 8.60 -6.31
CA LYS A 25 -11.70 9.88 -5.61
C LYS A 25 -10.33 10.42 -5.26
N ASP A 26 -10.29 11.69 -4.89
CA ASP A 26 -9.08 12.30 -4.38
C ASP A 26 -8.88 11.90 -2.92
N TYR A 27 -7.71 11.39 -2.60
CA TYR A 27 -7.35 11.01 -1.24
C TYR A 27 -6.57 12.15 -0.57
N SER A 28 -6.98 12.49 0.65
CA SER A 28 -6.29 13.50 1.44
C SER A 28 -5.00 12.92 2.05
N SER A 29 -4.16 13.81 2.58
CA SER A 29 -2.93 13.37 3.25
C SER A 29 -3.22 12.42 4.40
N GLU A 30 -4.27 12.68 5.15
CA GLU A 30 -4.65 11.81 6.27
C GLU A 30 -5.08 10.44 5.79
N GLU A 31 -5.83 10.40 4.69
CA GLU A 31 -6.25 9.12 4.11
C GLU A 31 -5.05 8.33 3.60
N LEU A 32 -4.09 9.01 2.98
CA LEU A 32 -2.87 8.37 2.50
C LEU A 32 -2.07 7.76 3.65
N LYS A 33 -1.96 8.48 4.76
CA LYS A 33 -1.27 7.97 5.94
C LYS A 33 -1.98 6.74 6.52
N ARG A 34 -3.29 6.75 6.50
CA ARG A 34 -4.09 5.63 6.98
C ARG A 34 -3.87 4.39 6.10
N ILE A 35 -3.83 4.59 4.79
CA ILE A 35 -3.56 3.52 3.84
C ILE A 35 -2.16 2.95 4.09
N GLU A 36 -1.17 3.81 4.25
CA GLU A 36 0.19 3.39 4.55
C GLU A 36 0.25 2.55 5.83
N HIS A 37 -0.46 3.00 6.86
CA HIS A 37 -0.52 2.27 8.12
C HIS A 37 -1.14 0.87 7.94
N ASN A 38 -2.23 0.79 7.18
CA ASN A 38 -2.90 -0.47 6.92
C ASN A 38 -1.98 -1.45 6.18
N ILE A 39 -1.25 -0.96 5.20
CA ILE A 39 -0.30 -1.77 4.45
C ILE A 39 0.83 -2.26 5.37
N THR A 40 1.33 -1.38 6.21
CA THR A 40 2.40 -1.74 7.16
C THR A 40 1.92 -2.82 8.12
N GLU A 41 0.72 -2.70 8.66
CA GLU A 41 0.15 -3.71 9.53
C GLU A 41 0.00 -5.05 8.81
N TYR A 42 -0.45 -5.01 7.57
CA TYR A 42 -0.58 -6.23 6.77
C TYR A 42 0.77 -6.93 6.62
N ILE A 43 1.81 -6.17 6.28
CA ILE A 43 3.15 -6.73 6.11
C ILE A 43 3.64 -7.35 7.43
N MET A 44 3.45 -6.64 8.54
CA MET A 44 3.89 -7.14 9.85
C MET A 44 3.12 -8.39 10.28
N ASN A 45 1.82 -8.44 9.99
CA ASN A 45 1.00 -9.59 10.38
C ASN A 45 1.23 -10.80 9.49
N HIS A 46 1.66 -10.59 8.26
CA HIS A 46 1.87 -11.67 7.30
C HIS A 46 3.34 -11.97 7.07
N SER A 47 4.24 -11.27 7.76
CA SER A 47 5.64 -11.59 7.70
C SER A 47 5.87 -12.86 8.51
N SER A 48 6.47 -13.86 7.91
CA SER A 48 6.77 -15.08 8.62
C SER A 48 8.17 -14.99 9.23
N LYS A 49 8.48 -15.96 10.09
CA LYS A 49 9.75 -15.97 10.81
C LYS A 49 10.94 -16.29 9.91
N ASP A 50 10.70 -16.58 8.65
CA ASP A 50 11.75 -17.00 7.72
C ASP A 50 12.27 -15.86 6.83
N GLY A 51 11.97 -14.61 7.17
CA GLY A 51 12.53 -13.46 6.47
C GLY A 51 11.76 -12.98 5.27
N SER A 52 10.51 -13.42 5.10
CA SER A 52 9.69 -12.99 3.97
C SER A 52 9.28 -11.52 4.05
N ILE A 53 9.54 -10.86 5.18
CA ILE A 53 9.19 -9.46 5.36
C ILE A 53 9.89 -8.56 4.32
N GLY A 54 11.14 -8.86 3.98
CA GLY A 54 11.88 -8.10 2.99
C GLY A 54 11.24 -8.20 1.60
N ARG A 55 10.74 -9.37 1.25
CA ARG A 55 10.07 -9.58 -0.03
C ARG A 55 8.78 -8.79 -0.10
N LEU A 56 7.97 -8.83 0.95
CA LEU A 56 6.73 -8.08 1.01
C LEU A 56 6.99 -6.58 0.94
N GLN A 57 7.99 -6.10 1.68
CA GLN A 57 8.35 -4.69 1.62
C GLN A 57 8.76 -4.27 0.21
N ASN A 58 9.51 -5.10 -0.49
CA ASN A 58 9.90 -4.80 -1.85
C ASN A 58 8.71 -4.71 -2.79
N GLU A 59 7.73 -5.58 -2.62
CA GLU A 59 6.52 -5.53 -3.44
C GLU A 59 5.72 -4.25 -3.23
N TYR A 60 5.68 -3.76 -1.99
CA TYR A 60 4.94 -2.55 -1.66
C TYR A 60 5.77 -1.27 -1.71
N ASP A 61 7.06 -1.37 -2.05
CA ASP A 61 7.96 -0.21 -2.05
C ASP A 61 7.49 0.90 -2.99
N SER A 62 7.06 0.56 -4.20
CA SER A 62 6.57 1.55 -5.14
C SER A 62 5.32 2.24 -4.61
N ILE A 63 4.48 1.51 -3.89
CA ILE A 63 3.28 2.07 -3.27
C ILE A 63 3.67 3.05 -2.17
N TYR A 64 4.62 2.69 -1.31
CA TYR A 64 5.10 3.58 -0.26
C TYR A 64 5.67 4.86 -0.83
N ARG A 65 6.43 4.77 -1.91
CA ARG A 65 6.99 5.95 -2.57
C ARG A 65 5.90 6.87 -3.07
N MET A 66 4.85 6.29 -3.64
CA MET A 66 3.72 7.05 -4.13
C MET A 66 2.97 7.74 -2.99
N LEU A 67 2.78 7.06 -1.88
CA LEU A 67 2.06 7.61 -0.72
C LEU A 67 2.85 8.71 -0.02
N ASN A 68 4.16 8.71 -0.14
CA ASN A 68 5.03 9.69 0.52
C ASN A 68 5.44 10.84 -0.40
N ILE A 69 4.86 10.94 -1.58
CA ILE A 69 5.11 12.06 -2.48
C ILE A 69 4.25 13.24 -2.05
N GLU A 70 4.87 14.22 -1.48
CA GLU A 70 4.21 15.48 -1.15
C GLU A 70 5.12 16.63 -1.44
#